data_8437e0a85299a7e22de806ec17a8aa6c
#
_entry.id   8437e0a85299a7e22de806ec17a8aa6c
#
_cell.length_a   1.000
_cell.length_b   1.000
_cell.length_c   1.000
_cell.angle_alpha   90.00
_cell.angle_beta   90.00
_cell.angle_gamma   90.00
#
_symmetry.space_group_name_H-M   'P 1'
#
loop_
_entity.id
_entity.type
_entity.pdbx_description
1 polymer ?
#
loop_
_entity_poly.entity_id
_entity_poly.type
_entity_poly.pdbx_seq_one_letter_code
_entity_poly.pdbx_strand_id
1 'polypeptide(L)'
;MPQITVDYSADLADGFDRRGFAQALHEATVEIAAAKPPACKSRFRPTEDIVVGPEAEGHAHVHIHIALLAGRTEETKARLTQAALDLLRTYLKQPEGHALHTSAEVRDLDPSYAKFES
;
A
#
# COMPACT_ATOMS: atom_id res chain seq x y z
N MET A 1 5.55 -14.17 1.14
CA MET A 1 5.24 -13.55 2.40
C MET A 1 5.14 -12.05 2.28
N PRO A 2 4.24 -11.49 1.46
CA PRO A 2 4.16 -10.03 1.42
C PRO A 2 3.63 -9.49 2.74
N GLN A 3 4.35 -8.52 3.28
CA GLN A 3 3.89 -7.70 4.39
C GLN A 3 3.56 -6.34 3.82
N ILE A 4 2.30 -5.96 3.83
CA ILE A 4 1.83 -4.73 3.21
C ILE A 4 1.32 -3.79 4.30
N THR A 5 1.80 -2.56 4.27
CA THR A 5 1.37 -1.52 5.19
C THR A 5 0.89 -0.33 4.39
N VAL A 6 -0.29 0.17 4.72
CA VAL A 6 -0.88 1.32 4.05
C VAL A 6 -1.08 2.40 5.11
N ASP A 7 -0.29 3.47 5.01
CA ASP A 7 -0.47 4.65 5.84
C ASP A 7 -1.36 5.63 5.07
N TYR A 8 -2.42 6.10 5.69
CA TYR A 8 -3.36 6.99 5.01
C TYR A 8 -3.85 8.09 5.95
N SER A 9 -4.10 9.26 5.39
CA SER A 9 -4.68 10.36 6.16
C SER A 9 -6.02 9.92 6.75
N ALA A 10 -6.22 10.09 8.04
CA ALA A 10 -7.39 9.57 8.75
C ALA A 10 -8.71 10.05 8.17
N ASP A 11 -8.76 11.26 7.65
CA ASP A 11 -9.98 11.84 7.07
C ASP A 11 -10.37 11.23 5.72
N LEU A 12 -9.52 10.38 5.14
CA LEU A 12 -9.86 9.63 3.92
C LEU A 12 -10.71 8.40 4.20
N ALA A 13 -10.87 8.01 5.47
CA ALA A 13 -11.44 6.71 5.84
C ALA A 13 -12.82 6.45 5.24
N ASP A 14 -13.71 7.45 5.23
CA ASP A 14 -15.08 7.26 4.74
C ASP A 14 -15.15 6.99 3.24
N GLY A 15 -14.20 7.48 2.48
CA GLY A 15 -14.13 7.27 1.03
C GLY A 15 -13.15 6.19 0.60
N PHE A 16 -12.63 5.42 1.53
CA PHE A 16 -11.60 4.43 1.25
C PHE A 16 -12.12 3.02 1.55
N ASP A 17 -12.41 2.26 0.49
CA ASP A 17 -12.76 0.85 0.63
C ASP A 17 -11.48 0.04 0.87
N ARG A 18 -11.05 -0.02 2.10
CA ARG A 18 -9.78 -0.66 2.48
C ARG A 18 -9.77 -2.16 2.23
N ARG A 19 -10.87 -2.84 2.54
CA ARG A 19 -10.95 -4.29 2.32
C ARG A 19 -10.92 -4.63 0.84
N GLY A 20 -11.68 -3.92 0.02
CA GLY A 20 -11.66 -4.12 -1.41
C GLY A 20 -10.29 -3.87 -2.01
N PHE A 21 -9.64 -2.78 -1.57
CA PHE A 21 -8.28 -2.48 -1.99
C PHE A 21 -7.30 -3.58 -1.59
N ALA A 22 -7.34 -4.03 -0.35
CA ALA A 22 -6.44 -5.07 0.13
C ALA A 22 -6.60 -6.37 -0.66
N GLN A 23 -7.85 -6.79 -0.89
CA GLN A 23 -8.10 -8.01 -1.64
C GLN A 23 -7.60 -7.92 -3.08
N ALA A 24 -7.85 -6.80 -3.74
CA ALA A 24 -7.39 -6.57 -5.10
C ALA A 24 -5.86 -6.51 -5.17
N LEU A 25 -5.23 -5.86 -4.19
CA LEU A 25 -3.77 -5.79 -4.13
C LEU A 25 -3.13 -7.15 -3.87
N HIS A 26 -3.76 -7.99 -3.04
CA HIS A 26 -3.29 -9.36 -2.81
C HIS A 26 -3.34 -10.16 -4.12
N GLU A 27 -4.43 -10.05 -4.88
CA GLU A 27 -4.54 -10.73 -6.18
C GLU A 27 -3.44 -10.26 -7.14
N ALA A 28 -3.20 -8.96 -7.20
CA ALA A 28 -2.15 -8.40 -8.06
C ALA A 28 -0.75 -8.89 -7.62
N THR A 29 -0.53 -8.98 -6.32
CA THR A 29 0.75 -9.43 -5.78
C THR A 29 1.00 -10.91 -6.12
N VAL A 30 -0.03 -11.73 -6.05
CA VAL A 30 0.05 -13.12 -6.47
C VAL A 30 0.38 -13.22 -7.97
N GLU A 31 -0.32 -12.46 -8.78
CA GLU A 31 -0.14 -12.51 -10.23
C GLU A 31 1.21 -11.95 -10.68
N ILE A 32 1.60 -10.79 -10.16
CA ILE A 32 2.81 -10.07 -10.61
C ILE A 32 4.07 -10.63 -9.96
N ALA A 33 4.03 -10.90 -8.67
CA ALA A 33 5.22 -11.25 -7.88
C ALA A 33 5.24 -12.71 -7.44
N ALA A 34 4.30 -13.52 -7.89
CA ALA A 34 4.21 -14.95 -7.57
C ALA A 34 4.12 -15.22 -6.06
N ALA A 35 3.43 -14.36 -5.34
CA ALA A 35 3.17 -14.59 -3.93
C ALA A 35 2.09 -15.65 -3.76
N LYS A 36 2.05 -16.30 -2.59
CA LYS A 36 0.99 -17.24 -2.26
C LYS A 36 -0.16 -16.50 -1.60
N PRO A 37 -1.43 -16.72 -2.02
CA PRO A 37 -2.56 -15.97 -1.48
C PRO A 37 -2.63 -15.91 0.05
N PRO A 38 -2.52 -17.03 0.80
CA PRO A 38 -2.66 -16.96 2.24
C PRO A 38 -1.48 -16.28 2.95
N ALA A 39 -0.39 -16.02 2.22
CA ALA A 39 0.78 -15.34 2.79
C ALA A 39 0.65 -13.82 2.71
N CYS A 40 -0.27 -13.30 1.90
CA CYS A 40 -0.44 -11.86 1.75
C CYS A 40 -1.16 -11.28 2.97
N LYS A 41 -0.52 -10.34 3.64
CA LYS A 41 -1.07 -9.71 4.84
C LYS A 41 -0.97 -8.21 4.71
N SER A 42 -2.09 -7.52 4.88
CA SER A 42 -2.15 -6.07 4.80
C SER A 42 -2.68 -5.48 6.09
N ARG A 43 -2.15 -4.33 6.48
CA ARG A 43 -2.66 -3.55 7.59
C ARG A 43 -2.71 -2.09 7.21
N PHE A 44 -3.68 -1.38 7.77
CA PHE A 44 -3.94 0.01 7.45
C PHE A 44 -3.75 0.84 8.70
N ARG A 45 -2.97 1.91 8.58
CA ARG A 45 -2.65 2.78 9.71
C ARG A 45 -3.12 4.20 9.39
N PRO A 46 -4.17 4.70 10.04
CA PRO A 46 -4.58 6.08 9.84
C PRO A 46 -3.57 7.03 10.48
N THR A 47 -3.25 8.11 9.78
CA THR A 47 -2.39 9.17 10.30
C THR A 47 -3.24 10.39 10.58
N GLU A 48 -3.14 10.94 11.78
CA GLU A 48 -3.95 12.09 12.17
C GLU A 48 -3.37 13.40 11.70
N ASP A 49 -2.05 13.52 11.73
CA ASP A 49 -1.36 14.74 11.35
C ASP A 49 -0.45 14.48 10.17
N ILE A 50 -0.60 15.27 9.11
CA ILE A 50 0.34 15.27 7.99
C ILE A 50 0.72 16.70 7.67
N VAL A 51 1.93 16.86 7.17
CA VAL A 51 2.42 18.15 6.70
C VAL A 51 3.08 17.90 5.34
N VAL A 52 2.66 18.64 4.34
CA VAL A 52 3.22 18.54 2.98
C VAL A 52 3.99 19.81 2.69
N GLY A 53 5.33 19.70 2.60
CA GLY A 53 6.17 20.87 2.51
C GLY A 53 5.91 21.79 3.71
N PRO A 54 5.57 23.07 3.48
CA PRO A 54 5.28 24.00 4.58
C PRO A 54 3.83 23.98 5.04
N GLU A 55 2.97 23.16 4.44
CA GLU A 55 1.53 23.24 4.63
C GLU A 55 0.99 22.10 5.49
N ALA A 56 0.24 22.44 6.53
CA ALA A 56 -0.40 21.48 7.41
C ALA A 56 -1.87 21.22 7.04
N GLU A 57 -2.40 21.93 6.02
CA GLU A 57 -3.80 21.80 5.63
C GLU A 57 -3.92 21.71 4.11
N GLY A 58 -5.06 21.20 3.63
CA GLY A 58 -5.36 21.13 2.21
C GLY A 58 -4.73 19.93 1.50
N HIS A 59 -4.16 18.99 2.21
CA HIS A 59 -3.48 17.84 1.64
C HIS A 59 -3.94 16.55 2.30
N ALA A 60 -3.95 15.48 1.51
CA ALA A 60 -4.18 14.12 2.00
C ALA A 60 -3.09 13.23 1.43
N HIS A 61 -2.72 12.18 2.13
CA HIS A 61 -1.59 11.35 1.78
C HIS A 61 -1.89 9.87 1.98
N VAL A 62 -1.44 9.05 1.04
CA VAL A 62 -1.45 7.59 1.19
C VAL A 62 -0.09 7.07 0.73
N HIS A 63 0.54 6.28 1.57
CA HIS A 63 1.78 5.59 1.21
C HIS A 63 1.62 4.10 1.40
N ILE A 64 1.94 3.34 0.36
CA ILE A 64 1.83 1.88 0.36
C ILE A 64 3.23 1.30 0.40
N HIS A 65 3.49 0.46 1.39
CA HIS A 65 4.76 -0.23 1.53
C HIS A 65 4.53 -1.74 1.40
N ILE A 66 5.20 -2.36 0.44
CA ILE A 66 5.08 -3.80 0.18
C ILE A 66 6.45 -4.42 0.38
N ALA A 67 6.56 -5.31 1.36
CA ALA A 67 7.81 -6.01 1.64
C ALA A 67 7.69 -7.48 1.21
N LEU A 68 8.64 -7.93 0.40
CA LEU A 68 8.67 -9.27 -0.18
C LEU A 68 9.99 -9.95 0.19
N LEU A 69 9.99 -11.28 0.21
CA LEU A 69 11.24 -12.00 0.24
C LEU A 69 12.07 -11.61 -0.97
N ALA A 70 13.39 -11.55 -0.80
CA ALA A 70 14.31 -11.17 -1.87
C ALA A 70 14.21 -12.15 -3.06
N GLY A 71 14.52 -11.65 -4.25
CA GLY A 71 14.57 -12.46 -5.45
C GLY A 71 13.74 -11.94 -6.63
N ARG A 72 12.87 -10.96 -6.40
CA ARG A 72 12.12 -10.34 -7.50
C ARG A 72 13.00 -9.32 -8.21
N THR A 73 12.79 -9.19 -9.52
CA THR A 73 13.53 -8.21 -10.32
C THR A 73 13.01 -6.80 -10.07
N GLU A 74 13.83 -5.80 -10.43
CA GLU A 74 13.40 -4.41 -10.35
C GLU A 74 12.18 -4.14 -11.22
N GLU A 75 12.10 -4.79 -12.39
CA GLU A 75 10.96 -4.68 -13.28
C GLU A 75 9.68 -5.20 -12.61
N THR A 76 9.75 -6.35 -11.97
CA THR A 76 8.60 -6.92 -11.24
C THR A 76 8.15 -5.98 -10.12
N LYS A 77 9.10 -5.44 -9.36
CA LYS A 77 8.79 -4.49 -8.29
C LYS A 77 8.11 -3.24 -8.83
N ALA A 78 8.61 -2.69 -9.95
CA ALA A 78 8.03 -1.51 -10.56
C ALA A 78 6.60 -1.76 -11.07
N ARG A 79 6.35 -2.94 -11.64
CA ARG A 79 5.01 -3.32 -12.06
C ARG A 79 4.05 -3.40 -10.87
N LEU A 80 4.53 -3.90 -9.75
CA LEU A 80 3.70 -4.03 -8.56
C LEU A 80 3.38 -2.67 -7.94
N THR A 81 4.35 -1.74 -7.87
CA THR A 81 4.07 -0.39 -7.37
C THR A 81 3.06 0.32 -8.25
N GLN A 82 3.19 0.20 -9.57
CA GLN A 82 2.23 0.83 -10.48
C GLN A 82 0.84 0.23 -10.30
N ALA A 83 0.75 -1.10 -10.18
CA ALA A 83 -0.53 -1.76 -9.94
C ALA A 83 -1.17 -1.29 -8.64
N ALA A 84 -0.37 -1.14 -7.59
CA ALA A 84 -0.89 -0.67 -6.30
C ALA A 84 -1.47 0.74 -6.42
N LEU A 85 -0.79 1.65 -7.11
CA LEU A 85 -1.28 3.02 -7.31
C LEU A 85 -2.55 3.03 -8.16
N ASP A 86 -2.60 2.23 -9.21
CA ASP A 86 -3.77 2.15 -10.08
C ASP A 86 -4.99 1.61 -9.32
N LEU A 87 -4.78 0.56 -8.51
CA LEU A 87 -5.85 0.00 -7.69
C LEU A 87 -6.34 0.99 -6.64
N LEU A 88 -5.44 1.75 -6.05
CA LEU A 88 -5.82 2.74 -5.06
C LEU A 88 -6.82 3.74 -5.64
N ARG A 89 -6.66 4.14 -6.89
CA ARG A 89 -7.57 5.05 -7.57
C ARG A 89 -8.98 4.47 -7.71
N THR A 90 -9.11 3.15 -7.79
CA THR A 90 -10.40 2.49 -7.88
C THR A 90 -11.12 2.45 -6.55
N TYR A 91 -10.39 2.28 -5.46
CA TYR A 91 -10.96 2.03 -4.13
C TYR A 91 -10.93 3.25 -3.20
N LEU A 92 -10.29 4.33 -3.64
CA LEU A 92 -10.21 5.56 -2.85
C LEU A 92 -10.89 6.71 -3.59
N LYS A 93 -11.90 7.28 -2.97
CA LYS A 93 -12.57 8.44 -3.52
C LYS A 93 -11.66 9.67 -3.38
N GLN A 94 -11.54 10.45 -4.47
CA GLN A 94 -10.77 11.69 -4.46
C GLN A 94 -11.38 12.66 -3.44
N PRO A 95 -10.63 13.13 -2.45
CA PRO A 95 -11.16 14.03 -1.45
C PRO A 95 -11.39 15.43 -2.05
N GLU A 96 -12.54 16.02 -1.70
CA GLU A 96 -12.84 17.37 -2.12
C GLU A 96 -12.02 18.37 -1.31
N GLY A 97 -11.51 19.40 -1.99
CA GLY A 97 -10.77 20.47 -1.33
C GLY A 97 -9.38 20.11 -0.85
N HIS A 98 -8.91 18.91 -1.19
CA HIS A 98 -7.57 18.45 -0.81
C HIS A 98 -6.81 17.97 -2.03
N ALA A 99 -5.51 18.28 -2.06
CA ALA A 99 -4.60 17.64 -3.00
C ALA A 99 -4.23 16.28 -2.43
N LEU A 100 -4.37 15.24 -3.24
CA LEU A 100 -4.07 13.87 -2.81
C LEU A 100 -2.70 13.46 -3.31
N HIS A 101 -1.86 13.03 -2.37
CA HIS A 101 -0.52 12.53 -2.65
C HIS A 101 -0.48 11.03 -2.40
N THR A 102 -0.15 10.25 -3.42
CA THR A 102 -0.07 8.80 -3.29
C THR A 102 1.29 8.32 -3.71
N SER A 103 1.79 7.32 -3.01
CA SER A 103 3.07 6.72 -3.31
C SER A 103 3.09 5.25 -2.92
N ALA A 104 3.98 4.50 -3.54
CA ALA A 104 4.14 3.08 -3.23
C ALA A 104 5.59 2.68 -3.43
N GLU A 105 6.05 1.75 -2.61
CA GLU A 105 7.37 1.14 -2.82
C GLU A 105 7.30 -0.35 -2.50
N VAL A 106 8.16 -1.11 -3.17
CA VAL A 106 8.37 -2.53 -2.89
C VAL A 106 9.79 -2.69 -2.41
N ARG A 107 9.98 -3.36 -1.28
CA ARG A 107 11.29 -3.60 -0.70
C ARG A 107 11.48 -5.07 -0.40
N ASP A 108 12.74 -5.50 -0.38
CA ASP A 108 13.08 -6.83 0.06
C ASP A 108 13.00 -6.87 1.59
N LEU A 109 12.42 -7.95 2.13
CA LEU A 109 12.50 -8.22 3.55
C LEU A 109 13.95 -8.52 3.91
N ASP A 110 14.35 -8.13 5.11
CA ASP A 110 15.68 -8.45 5.61
C ASP A 110 15.83 -9.98 5.67
N PRO A 111 17.04 -10.52 5.40
CA PRO A 111 17.25 -11.97 5.48
C PRO A 111 16.92 -12.59 6.85
N SER A 112 16.87 -11.77 7.90
CA SER A 112 16.48 -12.21 9.24
C SER A 112 14.98 -12.43 9.41
N TYR A 113 14.18 -12.12 8.39
CA TYR A 113 12.72 -12.26 8.49
C TYR A 113 12.36 -13.68 8.92
N ALA A 114 11.53 -13.77 9.94
CA ALA A 114 11.01 -15.03 10.45
C ALA A 114 9.55 -14.85 10.81
N LYS A 115 8.81 -15.95 10.80
CA LYS A 115 7.41 -15.90 11.19
C LYS A 115 7.05 -17.12 12.03
N PHE A 116 6.02 -16.98 12.83
CA PHE A 116 5.39 -18.07 13.53
C PHE A 116 3.88 -17.97 13.28
N GLU A 117 3.28 -19.07 12.87
CA GLU A 117 1.83 -19.16 12.65
C GLU A 117 1.28 -20.36 13.43
N SER A 118 0.23 -20.11 14.18
CA SER A 118 -0.44 -21.18 14.93
C SER A 118 -1.41 -21.97 14.05
#